data_ff2200a695a360a97506f7ec5fccb158
#
_entry.id   ff2200a695a360a97506f7ec5fccb158
#
_cell.length_a   1.000
_cell.length_b   1.000
_cell.length_c   1.000
_cell.angle_alpha   90.00
_cell.angle_beta   90.00
_cell.angle_gamma   90.00
#
_symmetry.space_group_name_H-M   'P 1'
#
loop_
_entity.id
_entity.type
_entity.pdbx_description
1 polymer ?
#
loop_
_entity_poly.entity_id
_entity_poly.type
_entity_poly.pdbx_seq_one_letter_code
_entity_poly.pdbx_strand_id
1 'polypeptide(L)'
;MRDFDEPQAPLTRSAVMALLDEAMVRVALDKVNAGREVQREVLAVDMNLSFMKPAVGPLLATAQVGGGGKTMCFCEAQLRNAQGDLVAQAMGTYRAQAR
;
A
#
# COMPACT_ATOMS: atom_id res chain seq x y z
N MET A 1 -6.10 29.03 11.46
CA MET A 1 -4.81 28.69 10.81
C MET A 1 -4.03 27.73 11.67
N ARG A 2 -3.37 26.83 11.04
CA ARG A 2 -2.61 25.84 11.77
C ARG A 2 -1.30 26.41 12.28
N ASP A 3 -0.97 26.12 13.54
CA ASP A 3 0.31 26.49 14.14
C ASP A 3 1.36 25.47 13.73
N PHE A 4 2.44 25.92 13.08
CA PHE A 4 3.52 25.06 12.64
C PHE A 4 4.32 24.44 13.78
N ASP A 5 4.26 25.01 14.95
CA ASP A 5 4.97 24.52 16.12
C ASP A 5 4.21 23.40 16.85
N GLU A 6 2.94 23.18 16.49
CA GLU A 6 2.16 22.13 17.12
C GLU A 6 2.56 20.75 16.55
N PRO A 7 2.68 19.73 17.42
CA PRO A 7 2.94 18.38 16.94
C PRO A 7 1.82 17.91 16.04
N GLN A 8 2.17 17.20 14.98
CA GLN A 8 1.21 16.58 14.09
C GLN A 8 0.57 15.39 14.80
N ALA A 9 -0.76 15.30 14.72
CA ALA A 9 -1.44 14.10 15.17
C ALA A 9 -1.08 12.92 14.23
N PRO A 10 -0.91 11.72 14.79
CA PRO A 10 -0.69 10.54 13.94
C PRO A 10 -1.89 10.28 13.05
N LEU A 11 -1.65 9.70 11.89
CA LEU A 11 -2.72 9.20 11.03
C LEU A 11 -3.43 8.05 11.74
N THR A 12 -4.73 7.91 11.46
CA THR A 12 -5.49 6.76 11.94
C THR A 12 -4.99 5.48 11.28
N ARG A 13 -5.29 4.34 11.90
CA ARG A 13 -4.98 3.04 11.30
C ARG A 13 -5.65 2.87 9.94
N SER A 14 -6.87 3.36 9.80
CA SER A 14 -7.58 3.32 8.51
C SER A 14 -6.84 4.09 7.42
N ALA A 15 -6.31 5.26 7.76
CA ALA A 15 -5.54 6.07 6.80
C ALA A 15 -4.23 5.38 6.42
N VAL A 16 -3.53 4.78 7.38
CA VAL A 16 -2.31 4.01 7.11
C VAL A 16 -2.62 2.81 6.22
N MET A 17 -3.70 2.09 6.53
CA MET A 17 -4.16 0.95 5.72
C MET A 17 -4.44 1.38 4.28
N ALA A 18 -5.10 2.53 4.10
CA ALA A 18 -5.41 3.04 2.75
C ALA A 18 -4.14 3.34 1.96
N LEU A 19 -3.14 3.95 2.58
CA LEU A 19 -1.87 4.25 1.91
C LEU A 19 -1.16 2.98 1.46
N LEU A 20 -1.13 1.96 2.31
CA LEU A 20 -0.47 0.70 2.00
C LEU A 20 -1.26 -0.07 0.93
N ASP A 21 -2.59 -0.10 1.04
CA ASP A 21 -3.45 -0.74 0.05
C ASP A 21 -3.28 -0.08 -1.32
N GLU A 22 -3.34 1.24 -1.40
CA GLU A 22 -3.19 1.96 -2.66
C GLU A 22 -1.83 1.68 -3.32
N ALA A 23 -0.77 1.61 -2.53
CA ALA A 23 0.56 1.29 -3.05
C ALA A 23 0.59 -0.13 -3.62
N MET A 24 -0.01 -1.10 -2.93
CA MET A 24 -0.07 -2.48 -3.40
C MET A 24 -0.98 -2.64 -4.63
N VAL A 25 -2.12 -1.97 -4.65
CA VAL A 25 -3.03 -1.99 -5.80
C VAL A 25 -2.32 -1.49 -7.05
N ARG A 26 -1.52 -0.45 -6.92
CA ARG A 26 -0.81 0.13 -8.05
C ARG A 26 0.16 -0.86 -8.70
N VAL A 27 0.98 -1.54 -7.89
CA VAL A 27 1.92 -2.53 -8.42
C VAL A 27 1.22 -3.79 -8.90
N ALA A 28 0.11 -4.16 -8.26
CA ALA A 28 -0.70 -5.30 -8.69
C ALA A 28 -1.34 -5.04 -10.06
N LEU A 29 -1.90 -3.84 -10.25
CA LEU A 29 -2.49 -3.44 -11.54
C LEU A 29 -1.44 -3.48 -12.66
N ASP A 30 -0.25 -2.98 -12.41
CA ASP A 30 0.83 -3.00 -13.39
C ASP A 30 1.17 -4.44 -13.78
N LYS A 31 1.25 -5.33 -12.80
CA LYS A 31 1.59 -6.72 -13.06
C LYS A 31 0.51 -7.46 -13.85
N VAL A 32 -0.75 -7.39 -13.40
CA VAL A 32 -1.82 -8.17 -14.04
C VAL A 32 -2.22 -7.64 -15.40
N ASN A 33 -1.84 -6.40 -15.71
CA ASN A 33 -2.18 -5.74 -16.96
C ASN A 33 -1.01 -5.62 -17.94
N ALA A 34 0.17 -6.10 -17.55
CA ALA A 34 1.35 -6.02 -18.40
C ALA A 34 1.09 -6.71 -19.75
N GLY A 35 1.27 -5.97 -20.83
CA GLY A 35 1.09 -6.48 -22.19
C GLY A 35 -0.35 -6.74 -22.61
N ARG A 36 -1.34 -6.29 -21.83
CA ARG A 36 -2.76 -6.51 -22.14
C ARG A 36 -3.38 -5.27 -22.73
N GLU A 37 -4.12 -5.46 -23.82
CA GLU A 37 -4.92 -4.39 -24.41
C GLU A 37 -6.15 -4.09 -23.56
N VAL A 38 -6.82 -5.16 -23.09
CA VAL A 38 -7.99 -5.03 -22.24
C VAL A 38 -7.53 -5.06 -20.78
N GLN A 39 -7.68 -3.93 -20.11
CA GLN A 39 -7.23 -3.77 -18.74
C GLN A 39 -8.22 -4.38 -17.76
N ARG A 40 -7.69 -4.93 -16.69
CA ARG A 40 -8.48 -5.56 -15.62
C ARG A 40 -8.35 -4.75 -14.34
N GLU A 41 -9.30 -4.94 -13.44
CA GLU A 41 -9.22 -4.45 -12.07
C GLU A 41 -8.55 -5.49 -11.19
N VAL A 42 -8.22 -5.10 -9.98
CA VAL A 42 -7.80 -6.03 -8.94
C VAL A 42 -8.73 -5.89 -7.74
N LEU A 43 -8.99 -7.02 -7.10
CA LEU A 43 -9.69 -7.08 -5.82
C LEU A 43 -8.74 -7.58 -4.75
N ALA A 44 -8.79 -6.95 -3.59
CA ALA A 44 -8.08 -7.46 -2.44
C ALA A 44 -8.73 -8.75 -1.96
N VAL A 45 -7.94 -9.81 -1.85
CA VAL A 45 -8.40 -11.09 -1.29
C VAL A 45 -8.16 -11.09 0.21
N ASP A 46 -6.98 -10.65 0.62
CA ASP A 46 -6.63 -10.48 2.01
C ASP A 46 -5.56 -9.41 2.18
N MET A 47 -5.37 -8.99 3.41
CA MET A 47 -4.35 -8.02 3.76
C MET A 47 -3.98 -8.22 5.22
N ASN A 48 -2.68 -8.25 5.47
CA ASN A 48 -2.13 -8.35 6.82
C ASN A 48 -1.23 -7.14 7.05
N LEU A 49 -1.50 -6.40 8.12
CA LEU A 49 -0.76 -5.18 8.45
C LEU A 49 -0.09 -5.31 9.80
N SER A 50 1.08 -4.70 9.90
CA SER A 50 1.81 -4.55 11.16
C SER A 50 2.12 -3.07 11.36
N PHE A 51 1.80 -2.56 12.54
CA PHE A 51 2.02 -1.16 12.89
C PHE A 51 3.17 -1.09 13.89
N MET A 52 4.26 -0.41 13.52
CA MET A 52 5.47 -0.34 14.33
C MET A 52 5.58 0.96 15.11
N LYS A 53 5.20 2.08 14.50
CA LYS A 53 5.34 3.41 15.07
C LYS A 53 4.15 4.27 14.71
N PRO A 54 3.87 5.35 15.48
CA PRO A 54 2.88 6.33 15.03
C PRO A 54 3.26 6.91 13.67
N ALA A 55 2.28 7.07 12.80
CA ALA A 55 2.46 7.60 11.44
C ALA A 55 2.33 9.11 11.46
N VAL A 56 3.44 9.81 11.63
CA VAL A 56 3.48 11.26 11.84
C VAL A 56 4.38 11.91 10.79
N GLY A 57 3.97 13.09 10.32
CA GLY A 57 4.75 13.90 9.40
C GLY A 57 4.72 13.36 7.97
N PRO A 58 5.69 13.72 7.13
CA PRO A 58 5.78 13.18 5.78
C PRO A 58 6.01 11.68 5.78
N LEU A 59 5.26 10.97 4.95
CA LEU A 59 5.29 9.51 4.87
C LEU A 59 5.48 9.10 3.41
N LEU A 60 6.19 8.01 3.21
CA LEU A 60 6.38 7.42 1.90
C LEU A 60 5.96 5.96 1.93
N ALA A 61 5.01 5.61 1.08
CA ALA A 61 4.58 4.23 0.89
C ALA A 61 5.24 3.67 -0.37
N THR A 62 5.84 2.51 -0.26
CA THR A 62 6.42 1.77 -1.38
C THR A 62 5.86 0.36 -1.39
N ALA A 63 5.76 -0.24 -2.56
CA ALA A 63 5.24 -1.59 -2.69
C ALA A 63 5.95 -2.34 -3.79
N GLN A 64 5.96 -3.65 -3.68
CA GLN A 64 6.51 -4.54 -4.69
C GLN A 64 5.68 -5.81 -4.78
N VAL A 65 5.68 -6.43 -5.96
CA VAL A 65 5.07 -7.73 -6.16
C VAL A 65 6.11 -8.78 -5.83
N GLY A 66 5.76 -9.69 -4.90
CA GLY A 66 6.65 -10.76 -4.47
C GLY A 66 6.42 -12.08 -5.19
N GLY A 67 5.26 -12.24 -5.83
CA GLY A 67 4.94 -13.49 -6.52
C GLY A 67 3.55 -13.46 -7.09
N GLY A 68 3.11 -14.61 -7.59
CA GLY A 68 1.80 -14.79 -8.14
C GLY A 68 1.85 -15.31 -9.57
N GLY A 69 0.72 -15.28 -10.24
CA GLY A 69 0.56 -15.72 -11.62
C GLY A 69 -0.16 -14.68 -12.45
N LYS A 70 -0.91 -15.15 -13.45
CA LYS A 70 -1.61 -14.25 -14.38
C LYS A 70 -2.82 -13.56 -13.77
N THR A 71 -3.41 -14.16 -12.74
CA THR A 71 -4.64 -13.66 -12.12
C THR A 71 -4.49 -13.31 -10.65
N MET A 72 -3.40 -13.73 -10.02
CA MET A 72 -3.15 -13.48 -8.60
C MET A 72 -1.82 -12.76 -8.43
N CYS A 73 -1.78 -11.83 -7.48
CA CYS A 73 -0.56 -11.12 -7.11
C CYS A 73 -0.38 -11.16 -5.62
N PHE A 74 0.82 -11.50 -5.16
CA PHE A 74 1.21 -11.36 -3.76
C PHE A 74 2.08 -10.12 -3.66
N CYS A 75 1.67 -9.16 -2.85
CA CYS A 75 2.32 -7.87 -2.75
C CYS A 75 2.79 -7.61 -1.33
N GLU A 76 3.83 -6.80 -1.21
CA GLU A 76 4.30 -6.27 0.05
C GLU A 76 4.37 -4.76 -0.06
N ALA A 77 4.16 -4.08 1.06
CA ALA A 77 4.29 -2.62 1.11
C ALA A 77 4.90 -2.19 2.43
N GLN A 78 5.62 -1.09 2.38
CA GLN A 78 6.25 -0.47 3.54
C GLN A 78 5.87 1.01 3.58
N LEU A 79 5.62 1.50 4.79
CA LEU A 79 5.41 2.92 5.04
C LEU A 79 6.55 3.42 5.90
N ARG A 80 7.25 4.43 5.42
CA ARG A 80 8.39 5.02 6.15
C ARG A 80 8.17 6.49 6.39
N ASN A 81 8.73 6.98 7.50
CA ASN A 81 8.67 8.40 7.83
C ASN A 81 9.86 9.15 7.19
N ALA A 82 9.94 10.44 7.46
CA ALA A 82 10.99 11.30 6.89
C ALA A 82 12.40 10.88 7.33
N GLN A 83 12.52 10.21 8.46
CA GLN A 83 13.80 9.71 8.97
C GLN A 83 14.17 8.34 8.39
N GLY A 84 13.32 7.77 7.55
CA GLY A 84 13.54 6.46 6.97
C GLY A 84 13.13 5.29 7.87
N ASP A 85 12.50 5.56 9.01
CA ASP A 85 12.05 4.51 9.91
C ASP A 85 10.83 3.79 9.34
N LEU A 86 10.77 2.49 9.54
CA LEU A 86 9.61 1.70 9.16
C LEU A 86 8.48 1.97 10.15
N VAL A 87 7.40 2.56 9.64
CA VAL A 87 6.23 2.94 10.44
C VAL A 87 5.20 1.81 10.44
N ALA A 88 4.99 1.22 9.28
CA ALA A 88 4.04 0.14 9.11
C ALA A 88 4.42 -0.68 7.88
N GLN A 89 3.95 -1.91 7.84
CA GLN A 89 4.13 -2.75 6.66
C GLN A 89 2.90 -3.59 6.43
N ALA A 90 2.74 -4.07 5.21
CA ALA A 90 1.61 -4.88 4.83
C ALA A 90 2.03 -5.96 3.86
N MET A 91 1.28 -7.05 3.88
CA MET A 91 1.28 -8.06 2.84
C MET A 91 -0.14 -8.20 2.35
N GLY A 92 -0.34 -8.28 1.05
CA GLY A 92 -1.67 -8.38 0.48
C GLY A 92 -1.70 -9.32 -0.70
N THR A 93 -2.85 -9.96 -0.89
CA THR A 93 -3.12 -10.80 -2.04
C THR A 93 -4.21 -10.13 -2.86
N TYR A 94 -3.97 -9.99 -4.15
CA TYR A 94 -4.89 -9.32 -5.07
C TYR A 94 -5.20 -10.24 -6.23
N ARG A 95 -6.46 -10.24 -6.64
CA ARG A 95 -6.92 -11.04 -7.76
C ARG A 95 -7.43 -10.15 -8.87
N ALA A 96 -6.98 -10.44 -10.11
CA ALA A 96 -7.47 -9.73 -11.29
C ALA A 96 -8.89 -10.16 -11.60
N GLN A 97 -9.71 -9.20 -12.03
CA GLN A 97 -11.05 -9.46 -12.52
C GLN A 97 -11.39 -8.51 -13.66
N ALA A 98 -12.30 -8.92 -14.51
CA ALA A 98 -12.77 -8.07 -15.59
C ALA A 98 -13.45 -6.82 -15.05
N ARG A 99 -13.21 -5.71 -15.71
CA ARG A 99 -13.90 -4.45 -15.42
C ARG A 99 -15.35 -4.49 -15.82
#